data_02763057a0d2042d3d9932f41dbfe5a0
#
_entry.id   02763057a0d2042d3d9932f41dbfe5a0
#
_cell.length_a   1.000
_cell.length_b   1.000
_cell.length_c   1.000
_cell.angle_alpha   90.00
_cell.angle_beta   90.00
_cell.angle_gamma   90.00
#
_symmetry.space_group_name_H-M   'P 1'
#
loop_
_entity.id
_entity.type
_entity.pdbx_description
1 polymer ?
#
loop_
_entity_poly.entity_id
_entity_poly.type
_entity_poly.pdbx_seq_one_letter_code
_entity_poly.pdbx_strand_id
1 'polypeptide(L)'
;MLTPQTLQKLPDDLIDLVSEVQTDIIKSIAKKLVKADYLTPSAEWQLYKASQLKMSTKEITAMLAEFTGKSKRQISKLYTDACKEAINNDAKIYRTYGKDCSAALRSVALSNTLKAGVKNANGMTKNLCKSMVESSQATVTHLMDKAWLKVQSGAFTYQDAIYDAVVELAKQGIATVTYPSGKTDWADVAVRRAVMTGISQTAGQMQLDLAAEMDCDLVEVTAHMGARPSHALWQGKVYSISGKSKKYPKLSTATGYGTGDGLKGWNCRHDFYPFFEGISERANLPVDVTENNRQYELSQKQRAMERSIRATKRRLAAYDGAISETEDEVLKRRLQNQFERHSAILKTKEKRLSEFCDTNDLYSEKDRVRVVGFNKSVSQKAVYGNNRYFVKQMKSYGIENPPKSLDIFENMKYNNCLLYTSPSPRDA
;
A
#
# COMPACT_ATOMS: atom_id res chain seq x y z
N MET A 1 10.54 13.66 18.86
CA MET A 1 10.35 12.19 18.74
C MET A 1 9.17 11.94 17.85
N LEU A 2 9.32 11.13 16.84
CA LEU A 2 8.23 10.72 15.97
C LEU A 2 7.52 9.51 16.58
N THR A 3 6.22 9.65 16.89
CA THR A 3 5.46 8.53 17.42
C THR A 3 5.21 7.46 16.35
N PRO A 4 4.99 6.18 16.71
CA PRO A 4 4.62 5.14 15.77
C PRO A 4 3.40 5.49 14.92
N GLN A 5 2.41 6.18 15.51
CA GLN A 5 1.19 6.64 14.83
C GLN A 5 1.50 7.76 13.83
N THR A 6 2.31 8.74 14.22
CA THR A 6 2.75 9.83 13.31
C THR A 6 3.48 9.25 12.11
N LEU A 7 4.51 8.40 12.33
CA LEU A 7 5.26 7.76 11.25
C LEU A 7 4.36 6.97 10.29
N GLN A 8 3.33 6.31 10.80
CA GLN A 8 2.43 5.49 10.00
C GLN A 8 1.56 6.32 9.06
N LYS A 9 1.13 7.52 9.47
CA LYS A 9 0.25 8.42 8.70
C LYS A 9 1.00 9.33 7.72
N LEU A 10 2.27 9.64 8.01
CA LEU A 10 3.06 10.56 7.17
C LEU A 10 3.01 10.29 5.66
N PRO A 11 3.07 9.05 5.15
CA PRO A 11 3.08 8.80 3.72
C PRO A 11 1.69 8.74 3.06
N ASP A 12 0.58 8.91 3.79
CA ASP A 12 -0.77 8.62 3.27
C ASP A 12 -1.13 9.45 2.03
N ASP A 13 -0.88 10.75 2.03
CA ASP A 13 -1.15 11.61 0.86
C ASP A 13 -0.31 11.20 -0.37
N LEU A 14 0.93 10.78 -0.16
CA LEU A 14 1.80 10.31 -1.24
C LEU A 14 1.35 8.94 -1.76
N ILE A 15 0.84 8.09 -0.88
CA ILE A 15 0.27 6.79 -1.25
C ILE A 15 -0.99 6.98 -2.06
N ASP A 16 -1.82 7.94 -1.73
CA ASP A 16 -3.01 8.29 -2.50
C ASP A 16 -2.64 8.69 -3.93
N LEU A 17 -1.63 9.55 -4.11
CA LEU A 17 -1.12 9.91 -5.45
C LEU A 17 -0.62 8.70 -6.24
N VAL A 18 0.15 7.81 -5.61
CA VAL A 18 0.64 6.58 -6.26
C VAL A 18 -0.52 5.65 -6.62
N SER A 19 -1.48 5.51 -5.73
CA SER A 19 -2.67 4.67 -5.93
C SER A 19 -3.53 5.18 -7.09
N GLU A 20 -3.66 6.50 -7.24
CA GLU A 20 -4.35 7.14 -8.36
C GLU A 20 -3.69 6.76 -9.68
N VAL A 21 -2.40 7.06 -9.81
CA VAL A 21 -1.62 6.76 -11.03
C VAL A 21 -1.64 5.27 -11.38
N GLN A 22 -1.48 4.38 -10.39
CA GLN A 22 -1.60 2.94 -10.62
C GLN A 22 -2.96 2.56 -11.21
N THR A 23 -4.03 3.11 -10.67
CA THR A 23 -5.38 2.81 -11.12
C THR A 23 -5.65 3.34 -12.51
N ASP A 24 -5.15 4.52 -12.83
CA ASP A 24 -5.30 5.14 -14.15
C ASP A 24 -4.50 4.37 -15.22
N ILE A 25 -3.29 3.93 -14.90
CA ILE A 25 -2.50 3.06 -15.79
C ILE A 25 -3.25 1.74 -16.06
N ILE A 26 -3.79 1.09 -15.01
CA ILE A 26 -4.56 -0.16 -15.17
C ILE A 26 -5.78 0.06 -16.07
N LYS A 27 -6.54 1.12 -15.85
CA LYS A 27 -7.71 1.46 -16.68
C LYS A 27 -7.31 1.75 -18.12
N SER A 28 -6.25 2.55 -18.35
CA SER A 28 -5.75 2.87 -19.69
C SER A 28 -5.35 1.60 -20.44
N ILE A 29 -4.63 0.68 -19.82
CA ILE A 29 -4.25 -0.58 -20.46
C ILE A 29 -5.47 -1.47 -20.73
N ALA A 30 -6.40 -1.59 -19.78
CA ALA A 30 -7.64 -2.37 -19.98
C ALA A 30 -8.43 -1.86 -21.20
N LYS A 31 -8.54 -0.53 -21.36
CA LYS A 31 -9.18 0.11 -22.51
C LYS A 31 -8.46 -0.21 -23.82
N LYS A 32 -7.12 -0.15 -23.84
CA LYS A 32 -6.32 -0.48 -25.03
C LYS A 32 -6.43 -1.94 -25.43
N LEU A 33 -6.49 -2.87 -24.45
CA LEU A 33 -6.67 -4.29 -24.73
C LEU A 33 -7.99 -4.58 -25.46
N VAL A 34 -9.08 -3.91 -25.11
CA VAL A 34 -10.38 -4.13 -25.75
C VAL A 34 -10.51 -3.44 -27.11
N LYS A 35 -9.67 -2.45 -27.42
CA LYS A 35 -9.65 -1.72 -28.69
C LYS A 35 -8.61 -2.23 -29.69
N ALA A 36 -7.68 -3.09 -29.27
CA ALA A 36 -6.60 -3.55 -30.13
C ALA A 36 -7.13 -4.47 -31.24
N ASP A 37 -6.58 -4.28 -32.45
CA ASP A 37 -6.91 -5.13 -33.59
C ASP A 37 -6.05 -6.39 -33.59
N TYR A 38 -6.56 -7.46 -33.01
CA TYR A 38 -5.92 -8.77 -32.97
C TYR A 38 -6.11 -9.60 -34.23
N LEU A 39 -6.84 -9.09 -35.24
CA LEU A 39 -6.98 -9.69 -36.54
C LEU A 39 -5.87 -9.25 -37.49
N THR A 40 -5.02 -8.30 -37.09
CA THR A 40 -3.86 -7.85 -37.86
C THR A 40 -3.00 -9.03 -38.27
N PRO A 41 -2.66 -9.19 -39.57
CA PRO A 41 -1.78 -10.25 -40.07
C PRO A 41 -0.43 -10.26 -39.36
N SER A 42 0.20 -11.43 -39.25
CA SER A 42 1.46 -11.59 -38.52
C SER A 42 2.60 -10.71 -39.05
N ALA A 43 2.65 -10.44 -40.34
CA ALA A 43 3.64 -9.55 -40.93
C ALA A 43 3.53 -8.10 -40.43
N GLU A 44 2.33 -7.63 -40.14
CA GLU A 44 2.06 -6.26 -39.69
C GLU A 44 1.92 -6.14 -38.16
N TRP A 45 1.70 -7.28 -37.49
CA TRP A 45 1.46 -7.30 -36.05
C TRP A 45 2.54 -6.58 -35.23
N GLN A 46 3.81 -6.81 -35.57
CA GLN A 46 4.93 -6.21 -34.85
C GLN A 46 4.93 -4.67 -34.96
N LEU A 47 4.61 -4.15 -36.16
CA LEU A 47 4.51 -2.70 -36.38
C LEU A 47 3.31 -2.11 -35.67
N TYR A 48 2.14 -2.76 -35.74
CA TYR A 48 0.95 -2.37 -35.02
C TYR A 48 1.19 -2.33 -33.50
N LYS A 49 1.74 -3.44 -32.96
CA LYS A 49 2.08 -3.55 -31.53
C LYS A 49 3.07 -2.46 -31.10
N ALA A 50 4.12 -2.22 -31.87
CA ALA A 50 5.11 -1.18 -31.58
C ALA A 50 4.48 0.20 -31.53
N SER A 51 3.53 0.52 -32.41
CA SER A 51 2.77 1.76 -32.39
C SER A 51 1.93 1.87 -31.12
N GLN A 52 1.17 0.83 -30.74
CA GLN A 52 0.36 0.80 -29.53
C GLN A 52 1.21 0.94 -28.27
N LEU A 53 2.36 0.28 -28.22
CA LEU A 53 3.31 0.40 -27.11
C LEU A 53 3.89 1.81 -26.98
N LYS A 54 4.25 2.44 -28.12
CA LYS A 54 4.75 3.84 -28.13
C LYS A 54 3.70 4.81 -27.57
N MET A 55 2.46 4.68 -28.02
CA MET A 55 1.34 5.51 -27.51
C MET A 55 1.09 5.26 -26.02
N SER A 56 1.06 3.99 -25.59
CA SER A 56 0.89 3.62 -24.19
C SER A 56 2.02 4.17 -23.32
N THR A 57 3.26 4.05 -23.77
CA THR A 57 4.43 4.57 -23.06
C THR A 57 4.36 6.08 -22.89
N LYS A 58 4.00 6.83 -23.93
CA LYS A 58 3.87 8.29 -23.88
C LYS A 58 2.83 8.70 -22.84
N GLU A 59 1.68 8.06 -22.83
CA GLU A 59 0.58 8.33 -21.87
C GLU A 59 1.00 8.00 -20.43
N ILE A 60 1.56 6.82 -20.20
CA ILE A 60 2.05 6.39 -18.88
C ILE A 60 3.16 7.33 -18.39
N THR A 61 4.07 7.73 -19.26
CA THR A 61 5.14 8.68 -18.91
C THR A 61 4.57 10.05 -18.52
N ALA A 62 3.54 10.53 -19.20
CA ALA A 62 2.88 11.79 -18.85
C ALA A 62 2.20 11.72 -17.46
N MET A 63 1.47 10.65 -17.18
CA MET A 63 0.86 10.41 -15.86
C MET A 63 1.93 10.39 -14.75
N LEU A 64 3.05 9.72 -14.98
CA LEU A 64 4.14 9.63 -14.02
C LEU A 64 4.95 10.92 -13.89
N ALA A 65 5.03 11.73 -14.94
CA ALA A 65 5.65 13.06 -14.87
C ALA A 65 4.82 14.01 -13.97
N GLU A 66 3.50 13.99 -14.12
CA GLU A 66 2.59 14.74 -13.25
C GLU A 66 2.71 14.28 -11.79
N PHE A 67 2.68 12.96 -11.55
CA PHE A 67 2.92 12.39 -10.23
C PHE A 67 4.28 12.83 -9.66
N THR A 68 5.35 12.78 -10.44
CA THR A 68 6.69 13.19 -9.99
C THR A 68 6.73 14.65 -9.58
N GLY A 69 6.06 15.53 -10.32
CA GLY A 69 5.96 16.95 -9.99
C GLY A 69 5.22 17.22 -8.68
N LYS A 70 4.11 16.53 -8.45
CA LYS A 70 3.30 16.61 -7.21
C LYS A 70 4.07 15.99 -6.03
N SER A 71 4.63 14.80 -6.21
CA SER A 71 5.31 14.06 -5.14
C SER A 71 6.57 14.75 -4.64
N LYS A 72 7.33 15.42 -5.50
CA LYS A 72 8.54 16.15 -5.12
C LYS A 72 8.27 17.23 -4.06
N ARG A 73 7.18 17.99 -4.22
CA ARG A 73 6.78 19.03 -3.25
C ARG A 73 6.33 18.41 -1.93
N GLN A 74 5.52 17.37 -2.00
CA GLN A 74 5.03 16.67 -0.81
C GLN A 74 6.17 15.99 -0.04
N ILE A 75 7.09 15.30 -0.71
CA ILE A 75 8.27 14.69 -0.09
C ILE A 75 9.10 15.74 0.64
N SER A 76 9.41 16.87 -0.01
CA SER A 76 10.19 17.94 0.63
C SER A 76 9.51 18.46 1.89
N LYS A 77 8.18 18.66 1.84
CA LYS A 77 7.40 19.10 2.99
C LYS A 77 7.39 18.05 4.10
N LEU A 78 7.05 16.80 3.78
CA LEU A 78 6.99 15.70 4.74
C LEU A 78 8.31 15.50 5.50
N TYR A 79 9.43 15.47 4.77
CA TYR A 79 10.75 15.33 5.40
C TYR A 79 11.09 16.52 6.29
N THR A 80 10.83 17.74 5.80
CA THR A 80 11.12 18.96 6.57
C THR A 80 10.30 19.00 7.85
N ASP A 81 9.00 18.75 7.78
CA ASP A 81 8.08 18.84 8.91
C ASP A 81 8.39 17.74 9.94
N ALA A 82 8.55 16.49 9.49
CA ALA A 82 8.84 15.36 10.37
C ALA A 82 10.22 15.48 11.05
N CYS A 83 11.25 15.85 10.30
CA CYS A 83 12.59 16.02 10.87
C CYS A 83 12.65 17.21 11.85
N LYS A 84 11.97 18.33 11.53
CA LYS A 84 11.83 19.46 12.47
C LYS A 84 11.10 19.05 13.75
N GLU A 85 10.03 18.27 13.64
CA GLU A 85 9.32 17.76 14.82
C GLU A 85 10.23 16.91 15.71
N ALA A 86 10.97 15.95 15.11
CA ALA A 86 11.90 15.11 15.85
C ALA A 86 12.96 15.94 16.61
N ILE A 87 13.64 16.85 15.91
CA ILE A 87 14.70 17.70 16.46
C ILE A 87 14.15 18.68 17.51
N ASN A 88 12.98 19.27 17.29
CA ASN A 88 12.36 20.17 18.27
C ASN A 88 11.99 19.43 19.57
N ASN A 89 11.58 18.17 19.49
CA ASN A 89 11.31 17.36 20.66
C ASN A 89 12.61 17.07 21.44
N ASP A 90 13.70 16.71 20.77
CA ASP A 90 15.00 16.53 21.42
C ASP A 90 15.52 17.83 22.02
N ALA A 91 15.35 18.96 21.32
CA ALA A 91 15.71 20.28 21.82
C ALA A 91 14.95 20.66 23.10
N LYS A 92 13.67 20.26 23.22
CA LYS A 92 12.92 20.44 24.48
C LYS A 92 13.56 19.66 25.62
N ILE A 93 13.97 18.41 25.37
CA ILE A 93 14.64 17.58 26.36
C ILE A 93 15.96 18.24 26.80
N TYR A 94 16.82 18.69 25.87
CA TYR A 94 18.07 19.40 26.22
C TYR A 94 17.79 20.61 27.09
N ARG A 95 16.81 21.47 26.73
CA ARG A 95 16.46 22.66 27.52
C ARG A 95 15.92 22.34 28.90
N THR A 96 15.12 21.29 29.05
CA THR A 96 14.63 20.82 30.35
C THR A 96 15.78 20.48 31.29
N TYR A 97 16.89 19.98 30.73
CA TYR A 97 18.10 19.67 31.51
C TYR A 97 19.17 20.81 31.48
N GLY A 98 18.71 22.05 31.21
CA GLY A 98 19.54 23.25 31.32
C GLY A 98 20.59 23.43 30.20
N LYS A 99 20.49 22.65 29.11
CA LYS A 99 21.43 22.77 27.96
C LYS A 99 20.81 23.65 26.87
N ASP A 100 21.49 24.74 26.51
CA ASP A 100 21.11 25.56 25.35
C ASP A 100 21.53 24.89 24.03
N CYS A 101 20.58 24.56 23.22
CA CYS A 101 20.78 23.95 21.90
C CYS A 101 20.57 24.92 20.73
N SER A 102 20.47 26.22 20.98
CA SER A 102 20.10 27.22 19.96
C SER A 102 21.12 27.33 18.82
N ALA A 103 22.40 27.17 19.10
CA ALA A 103 23.47 27.14 18.08
C ALA A 103 23.44 25.84 17.29
N ALA A 104 23.32 24.68 17.98
CA ALA A 104 23.28 23.37 17.39
C ALA A 104 22.08 23.21 16.43
N LEU A 105 20.92 23.77 16.77
CA LEU A 105 19.74 23.76 15.89
C LEU A 105 19.90 24.51 14.57
N ARG A 106 20.90 25.41 14.48
CA ARG A 106 21.24 26.15 13.26
C ARG A 106 22.46 25.58 12.55
N SER A 107 22.94 24.43 12.95
CA SER A 107 24.14 23.84 12.40
C SER A 107 24.02 23.49 10.92
N VAL A 108 25.14 23.57 10.23
CA VAL A 108 25.25 23.18 8.82
C VAL A 108 25.05 21.66 8.66
N ALA A 109 25.48 20.89 9.66
CA ALA A 109 25.31 19.42 9.67
C ALA A 109 23.84 19.03 9.57
N LEU A 110 22.95 19.53 10.44
CA LEU A 110 21.53 19.29 10.41
C LEU A 110 20.89 19.66 9.06
N SER A 111 21.25 20.84 8.51
CA SER A 111 20.76 21.29 7.21
C SER A 111 21.18 20.36 6.07
N ASN A 112 22.43 19.90 6.08
CA ASN A 112 22.96 18.99 5.05
C ASN A 112 22.33 17.62 5.13
N THR A 113 22.14 17.06 6.32
CA THR A 113 21.47 15.79 6.55
C THR A 113 20.01 15.83 6.02
N LEU A 114 19.28 16.89 6.33
CA LEU A 114 17.92 17.07 5.79
C LEU A 114 17.90 17.15 4.26
N LYS A 115 18.77 17.97 3.66
CA LYS A 115 18.89 18.11 2.19
C LYS A 115 19.23 16.77 1.53
N ALA A 116 20.16 16.00 2.11
CA ALA A 116 20.52 14.68 1.61
C ALA A 116 19.34 13.69 1.68
N GLY A 117 18.59 13.68 2.78
CA GLY A 117 17.39 12.87 2.94
C GLY A 117 16.32 13.17 1.88
N VAL A 118 16.01 14.46 1.68
CA VAL A 118 15.07 14.89 0.63
C VAL A 118 15.56 14.52 -0.77
N LYS A 119 16.84 14.70 -1.06
CA LYS A 119 17.44 14.32 -2.37
C LYS A 119 17.31 12.83 -2.63
N ASN A 120 17.63 11.99 -1.63
CA ASN A 120 17.54 10.54 -1.72
C ASN A 120 16.08 10.09 -1.95
N ALA A 121 15.12 10.64 -1.22
CA ALA A 121 13.70 10.32 -1.37
C ALA A 121 13.16 10.68 -2.77
N ASN A 122 13.55 11.83 -3.30
CA ASN A 122 13.21 12.22 -4.68
C ASN A 122 13.86 11.28 -5.71
N GLY A 123 15.09 10.82 -5.49
CA GLY A 123 15.77 9.82 -6.31
C GLY A 123 15.03 8.48 -6.33
N MET A 124 14.60 8.01 -5.15
CA MET A 124 13.80 6.78 -5.03
C MET A 124 12.47 6.88 -5.76
N THR A 125 11.78 8.02 -5.68
CA THR A 125 10.52 8.24 -6.42
C THR A 125 10.74 8.21 -7.92
N LYS A 126 11.82 8.79 -8.42
CA LYS A 126 12.18 8.73 -9.84
C LYS A 126 12.45 7.30 -10.31
N ASN A 127 13.18 6.50 -9.51
CA ASN A 127 13.44 5.09 -9.81
C ASN A 127 12.14 4.27 -9.79
N LEU A 128 11.24 4.55 -8.86
CA LEU A 128 9.91 3.94 -8.83
C LEU A 128 9.16 4.20 -10.14
N CYS A 129 9.09 5.46 -10.60
CA CYS A 129 8.43 5.80 -11.86
C CYS A 129 9.04 5.05 -13.05
N LYS A 130 10.36 4.93 -13.11
CA LYS A 130 11.03 4.15 -14.15
C LYS A 130 10.60 2.69 -14.13
N SER A 131 10.61 2.05 -12.96
CA SER A 131 10.15 0.66 -12.80
C SER A 131 8.67 0.49 -13.17
N MET A 132 7.82 1.47 -12.88
CA MET A 132 6.42 1.45 -13.28
C MET A 132 6.23 1.52 -14.79
N VAL A 133 7.02 2.32 -15.51
CA VAL A 133 6.99 2.34 -16.98
C VAL A 133 7.39 0.98 -17.54
N GLU A 134 8.55 0.46 -17.10
CA GLU A 134 9.10 -0.80 -17.59
C GLU A 134 8.15 -1.98 -17.32
N SER A 135 7.60 -2.09 -16.11
CA SER A 135 6.66 -3.17 -15.78
C SER A 135 5.34 -3.04 -16.54
N SER A 136 4.86 -1.82 -16.78
CA SER A 136 3.65 -1.59 -17.57
C SER A 136 3.85 -1.96 -19.04
N GLN A 137 4.99 -1.58 -19.63
CA GLN A 137 5.35 -1.97 -21.00
C GLN A 137 5.43 -3.49 -21.16
N ALA A 138 6.13 -4.17 -20.25
CA ALA A 138 6.25 -5.62 -20.27
C ALA A 138 4.87 -6.30 -20.17
N THR A 139 4.00 -5.80 -19.30
CA THR A 139 2.63 -6.32 -19.13
C THR A 139 1.81 -6.12 -20.41
N VAL A 140 1.81 -4.92 -20.99
CA VAL A 140 1.07 -4.65 -22.24
C VAL A 140 1.56 -5.54 -23.36
N THR A 141 2.88 -5.64 -23.55
CA THR A 141 3.49 -6.51 -24.56
C THR A 141 3.03 -7.95 -24.40
N HIS A 142 3.18 -8.50 -23.20
CA HIS A 142 2.80 -9.87 -22.90
C HIS A 142 1.31 -10.15 -23.18
N LEU A 143 0.42 -9.29 -22.70
CA LEU A 143 -1.01 -9.49 -22.85
C LEU A 143 -1.48 -9.33 -24.31
N MET A 144 -0.91 -8.37 -25.05
CA MET A 144 -1.21 -8.19 -26.47
C MET A 144 -0.72 -9.38 -27.31
N ASP A 145 0.51 -9.84 -27.10
CA ASP A 145 1.05 -11.00 -27.83
C ASP A 145 0.27 -12.27 -27.52
N LYS A 146 -0.09 -12.49 -26.27
CA LYS A 146 -0.89 -13.65 -25.85
C LYS A 146 -2.29 -13.63 -26.48
N ALA A 147 -2.95 -12.46 -26.50
CA ALA A 147 -4.27 -12.32 -27.13
C ALA A 147 -4.17 -12.54 -28.65
N TRP A 148 -3.20 -11.93 -29.30
CA TRP A 148 -2.97 -12.11 -30.72
C TRP A 148 -2.69 -13.57 -31.10
N LEU A 149 -1.79 -14.27 -30.37
CA LEU A 149 -1.50 -15.70 -30.60
C LEU A 149 -2.76 -16.56 -30.43
N LYS A 150 -3.62 -16.28 -29.48
CA LYS A 150 -4.89 -16.99 -29.31
C LYS A 150 -5.81 -16.81 -30.50
N VAL A 151 -5.96 -15.59 -31.01
CA VAL A 151 -6.78 -15.30 -32.19
C VAL A 151 -6.19 -16.00 -33.42
N GLN A 152 -4.88 -15.89 -33.65
CA GLN A 152 -4.20 -16.49 -34.80
C GLN A 152 -4.19 -18.03 -34.78
N SER A 153 -4.26 -18.64 -33.58
CA SER A 153 -4.35 -20.11 -33.48
C SER A 153 -5.66 -20.70 -34.00
N GLY A 154 -6.69 -19.87 -34.17
CA GLY A 154 -8.03 -20.31 -34.57
C GLY A 154 -8.79 -21.14 -33.48
N ALA A 155 -8.15 -21.43 -32.35
CA ALA A 155 -8.72 -22.23 -31.28
C ALA A 155 -9.61 -21.42 -30.33
N PHE A 156 -9.50 -20.10 -30.38
CA PHE A 156 -10.23 -19.17 -29.49
C PHE A 156 -10.95 -18.11 -30.32
N THR A 157 -12.11 -17.70 -29.85
CA THR A 157 -12.78 -16.54 -30.44
C THR A 157 -12.02 -15.25 -30.11
N TYR A 158 -12.25 -14.20 -30.90
CA TYR A 158 -11.71 -12.86 -30.63
C TYR A 158 -12.09 -12.39 -29.20
N GLN A 159 -13.36 -12.62 -28.83
CA GLN A 159 -13.88 -12.26 -27.50
C GLN A 159 -13.20 -13.05 -26.39
N ASP A 160 -12.89 -14.35 -26.59
CA ASP A 160 -12.17 -15.15 -25.59
C ASP A 160 -10.76 -14.61 -25.35
N ALA A 161 -10.05 -14.27 -26.40
CA ALA A 161 -8.68 -13.78 -26.30
C ALA A 161 -8.59 -12.44 -25.52
N ILE A 162 -9.48 -11.49 -25.85
CA ILE A 162 -9.56 -10.20 -25.16
C ILE A 162 -10.04 -10.38 -23.70
N TYR A 163 -11.09 -11.17 -23.50
CA TYR A 163 -11.59 -11.44 -22.16
C TYR A 163 -10.49 -11.99 -21.25
N ASP A 164 -9.74 -12.98 -21.72
CA ASP A 164 -8.65 -13.57 -20.95
C ASP A 164 -7.53 -12.56 -20.65
N ALA A 165 -7.17 -11.71 -21.63
CA ALA A 165 -6.17 -10.66 -21.43
C ALA A 165 -6.62 -9.65 -20.36
N VAL A 166 -7.87 -9.22 -20.39
CA VAL A 166 -8.42 -8.29 -19.37
C VAL A 166 -8.51 -8.95 -17.99
N VAL A 167 -8.92 -10.22 -17.91
CA VAL A 167 -8.97 -10.98 -16.67
C VAL A 167 -7.57 -11.16 -16.08
N GLU A 168 -6.57 -11.45 -16.91
CA GLU A 168 -5.19 -11.60 -16.50
C GLU A 168 -4.62 -10.26 -15.99
N LEU A 169 -4.83 -9.16 -16.73
CA LEU A 169 -4.50 -7.81 -16.29
C LEU A 169 -5.10 -7.48 -14.92
N ALA A 170 -6.39 -7.75 -14.77
CA ALA A 170 -7.12 -7.49 -13.52
C ALA A 170 -6.60 -8.34 -12.35
N LYS A 171 -6.10 -9.55 -12.62
CA LYS A 171 -5.53 -10.47 -11.63
C LYS A 171 -4.12 -10.07 -11.22
N GLN A 172 -3.25 -9.83 -12.19
CA GLN A 172 -1.84 -9.51 -11.94
C GLN A 172 -1.64 -8.07 -11.48
N GLY A 173 -2.47 -7.14 -11.98
CA GLY A 173 -2.30 -5.71 -11.79
C GLY A 173 -1.10 -5.18 -12.59
N ILE A 174 -0.74 -3.92 -12.30
CA ILE A 174 0.40 -3.25 -12.93
C ILE A 174 1.07 -2.35 -11.92
N ALA A 175 2.24 -1.84 -12.32
CA ALA A 175 3.02 -0.91 -11.52
C ALA A 175 3.53 -1.55 -10.23
N THR A 176 4.25 -2.64 -10.42
CA THR A 176 5.02 -3.29 -9.37
C THR A 176 6.47 -2.82 -9.41
N VAL A 177 7.11 -2.86 -8.25
CA VAL A 177 8.56 -2.63 -8.11
C VAL A 177 9.22 -3.97 -7.87
N THR A 178 10.08 -4.37 -8.79
CA THR A 178 10.90 -5.58 -8.63
C THR A 178 12.26 -5.19 -8.07
N TYR A 179 12.63 -5.82 -6.96
CA TYR A 179 13.92 -5.62 -6.31
C TYR A 179 14.99 -6.58 -6.87
N PRO A 180 16.28 -6.29 -6.71
CA PRO A 180 17.36 -7.19 -7.13
C PRO A 180 17.26 -8.60 -6.55
N SER A 181 16.59 -8.76 -5.40
CA SER A 181 16.30 -10.06 -4.78
C SER A 181 15.20 -10.87 -5.50
N GLY A 182 14.63 -10.35 -6.59
CA GLY A 182 13.49 -10.95 -7.29
C GLY A 182 12.12 -10.70 -6.61
N LYS A 183 12.12 -10.12 -5.41
CA LYS A 183 10.87 -9.75 -4.73
C LYS A 183 10.17 -8.63 -5.48
N THR A 184 8.85 -8.75 -5.61
CA THR A 184 7.99 -7.74 -6.22
C THR A 184 7.01 -7.18 -5.20
N ASP A 185 6.91 -5.87 -5.10
CA ASP A 185 5.91 -5.18 -4.30
C ASP A 185 5.04 -4.27 -5.18
N TRP A 186 3.81 -4.05 -4.76
CA TRP A 186 2.98 -2.99 -5.34
C TRP A 186 3.61 -1.61 -5.07
N ALA A 187 3.44 -0.67 -5.99
CA ALA A 187 4.07 0.64 -5.88
C ALA A 187 3.63 1.40 -4.60
N ASP A 188 2.37 1.32 -4.19
CA ASP A 188 1.88 1.90 -2.93
C ASP A 188 2.58 1.32 -1.69
N VAL A 189 2.88 0.01 -1.69
CA VAL A 189 3.62 -0.65 -0.62
C VAL A 189 5.10 -0.22 -0.63
N ALA A 190 5.70 -0.15 -1.82
CA ALA A 190 7.08 0.28 -1.99
C ALA A 190 7.28 1.73 -1.55
N VAL A 191 6.40 2.65 -1.96
CA VAL A 191 6.44 4.07 -1.57
C VAL A 191 6.24 4.23 -0.07
N ARG A 192 5.24 3.56 0.53
CA ARG A 192 5.04 3.62 1.98
C ARG A 192 6.31 3.24 2.72
N ARG A 193 6.92 2.13 2.38
CA ARG A 193 8.16 1.66 3.00
C ARG A 193 9.31 2.66 2.80
N ALA A 194 9.50 3.13 1.57
CA ALA A 194 10.58 4.03 1.22
C ALA A 194 10.48 5.36 1.99
N VAL A 195 9.29 5.97 2.03
CA VAL A 195 9.06 7.26 2.69
C VAL A 195 9.18 7.12 4.20
N MET A 196 8.52 6.15 4.82
CA MET A 196 8.61 5.93 6.27
C MET A 196 10.04 5.68 6.72
N THR A 197 10.74 4.77 6.03
CA THR A 197 12.13 4.42 6.35
C THR A 197 13.05 5.62 6.13
N GLY A 198 12.91 6.31 5.01
CA GLY A 198 13.76 7.44 4.69
C GLY A 198 13.60 8.63 5.65
N ILE A 199 12.35 8.96 6.04
CA ILE A 199 12.08 9.98 7.06
C ILE A 199 12.69 9.55 8.40
N SER A 200 12.42 8.31 8.83
CA SER A 200 12.94 7.78 10.09
C SER A 200 14.46 7.80 10.16
N GLN A 201 15.13 7.40 9.08
CA GLN A 201 16.60 7.43 8.99
C GLN A 201 17.16 8.86 8.96
N THR A 202 16.52 9.76 8.19
CA THR A 202 16.96 11.16 8.13
C THR A 202 16.80 11.85 9.49
N ALA A 203 15.64 11.68 10.14
CA ALA A 203 15.42 12.21 11.48
C ALA A 203 16.40 11.61 12.49
N GLY A 204 16.64 10.28 12.44
CA GLY A 204 17.59 9.61 13.31
C GLY A 204 19.03 10.12 13.13
N GLN A 205 19.47 10.36 11.90
CA GLN A 205 20.79 10.94 11.66
C GLN A 205 20.87 12.37 12.19
N MET A 206 19.85 13.21 11.97
CA MET A 206 19.82 14.56 12.53
C MET A 206 19.82 14.55 14.08
N GLN A 207 19.15 13.57 14.70
CA GLN A 207 19.18 13.39 16.16
C GLN A 207 20.60 13.02 16.65
N LEU A 208 21.33 12.17 15.92
CA LEU A 208 22.73 11.86 16.24
C LEU A 208 23.67 13.05 16.01
N ASP A 209 23.45 13.82 14.94
CA ASP A 209 24.22 15.03 14.66
C ASP A 209 24.00 16.05 15.80
N LEU A 210 22.74 16.23 16.24
CA LEU A 210 22.46 17.12 17.39
C LEU A 210 23.07 16.59 18.69
N ALA A 211 23.00 15.28 18.94
CA ALA A 211 23.58 14.68 20.13
C ALA A 211 25.12 14.87 20.19
N ALA A 212 25.78 14.77 19.04
CA ALA A 212 27.22 15.04 18.94
C ALA A 212 27.57 16.50 19.26
N GLU A 213 26.78 17.46 18.75
CA GLU A 213 26.97 18.88 19.05
C GLU A 213 26.66 19.26 20.51
N MET A 214 25.79 18.47 21.15
CA MET A 214 25.39 18.66 22.54
C MET A 214 26.21 17.81 23.54
N ASP A 215 27.23 17.11 23.08
CA ASP A 215 28.07 16.19 23.87
C ASP A 215 27.18 15.19 24.69
N CYS A 216 26.23 14.58 24.01
CA CYS A 216 25.28 13.62 24.61
C CYS A 216 25.48 12.23 24.00
N ASP A 217 26.06 11.31 24.80
CA ASP A 217 26.37 9.95 24.34
C ASP A 217 25.24 8.94 24.57
N LEU A 218 24.26 9.24 25.42
CA LEU A 218 23.21 8.29 25.78
C LEU A 218 21.90 8.64 25.14
N VAL A 219 21.21 7.61 24.63
CA VAL A 219 19.85 7.72 24.09
C VAL A 219 18.95 6.61 24.64
N GLU A 220 17.70 6.95 24.90
CA GLU A 220 16.65 5.99 25.21
C GLU A 220 15.86 5.67 23.94
N VAL A 221 15.71 4.37 23.63
CA VAL A 221 14.93 3.89 22.50
C VAL A 221 13.47 3.72 22.92
N THR A 222 12.54 4.17 22.09
CA THR A 222 11.10 4.03 22.35
C THR A 222 10.66 2.57 22.36
N ALA A 223 9.54 2.30 23.04
CA ALA A 223 8.88 1.01 23.03
C ALA A 223 7.44 1.13 22.55
N HIS A 224 6.94 0.11 21.87
CA HIS A 224 5.54 0.00 21.50
C HIS A 224 5.13 -1.46 21.32
N MET A 225 3.88 -1.76 21.60
CA MET A 225 3.30 -3.08 21.35
C MET A 225 3.17 -3.39 19.86
N GLY A 226 3.27 -4.66 19.49
CA GLY A 226 3.24 -5.11 18.11
C GLY A 226 4.51 -4.75 17.32
N ALA A 227 5.63 -4.54 18.01
CA ALA A 227 6.94 -4.44 17.38
C ALA A 227 7.36 -5.79 16.78
N ARG A 228 8.20 -5.76 15.74
CA ARG A 228 8.79 -6.98 15.18
C ARG A 228 9.49 -7.78 16.31
N PRO A 229 9.38 -9.12 16.34
CA PRO A 229 9.97 -9.92 17.42
C PRO A 229 11.43 -9.62 17.72
N SER A 230 12.27 -9.41 16.68
CA SER A 230 13.68 -9.00 16.86
C SER A 230 13.84 -7.62 17.52
N HIS A 231 12.87 -6.72 17.34
CA HIS A 231 12.87 -5.38 17.93
C HIS A 231 12.38 -5.40 19.39
N ALA A 232 11.52 -6.35 19.76
CA ALA A 232 11.06 -6.51 21.13
C ALA A 232 12.19 -6.73 22.13
N LEU A 233 13.31 -7.28 21.67
CA LEU A 233 14.47 -7.59 22.50
C LEU A 233 15.23 -6.34 22.99
N TRP A 234 15.22 -5.27 22.21
CA TRP A 234 16.05 -4.08 22.45
C TRP A 234 15.23 -2.80 22.64
N GLN A 235 13.94 -2.75 22.36
CA GLN A 235 13.10 -1.58 22.59
C GLN A 235 13.00 -1.22 24.09
N GLY A 236 12.74 0.06 24.39
CA GLY A 236 12.57 0.55 25.75
C GLY A 236 13.83 0.48 26.60
N LYS A 237 15.02 0.54 26.01
CA LYS A 237 16.30 0.50 26.72
C LYS A 237 17.15 1.70 26.38
N VAL A 238 18.15 1.97 27.22
CA VAL A 238 19.15 3.03 27.05
C VAL A 238 20.41 2.46 26.40
N TYR A 239 20.99 3.23 25.49
CA TYR A 239 22.18 2.84 24.71
C TYR A 239 23.18 3.98 24.63
N SER A 240 24.46 3.63 24.48
CA SER A 240 25.54 4.56 24.17
C SER A 240 25.73 4.69 22.66
N ILE A 241 25.75 5.90 22.14
CA ILE A 241 26.00 6.20 20.73
C ILE A 241 27.42 5.79 20.35
N SER A 242 28.43 6.27 21.13
CA SER A 242 29.86 6.02 20.89
C SER A 242 30.26 4.56 21.23
N GLY A 243 29.56 3.91 22.16
CA GLY A 243 29.93 2.63 22.73
C GLY A 243 31.05 2.71 23.81
N LYS A 244 31.38 3.90 24.30
CA LYS A 244 32.37 4.10 25.37
C LYS A 244 31.82 3.82 26.77
N SER A 245 30.50 3.80 26.93
CA SER A 245 29.87 3.49 28.21
C SER A 245 30.12 2.05 28.63
N LYS A 246 30.53 1.85 29.89
CA LYS A 246 30.66 0.51 30.49
C LYS A 246 29.31 -0.04 30.93
N LYS A 247 28.31 0.80 31.15
CA LYS A 247 26.99 0.46 31.66
C LYS A 247 25.97 0.22 30.56
N TYR A 248 26.04 0.97 29.48
CA TYR A 248 25.08 0.93 28.40
C TYR A 248 25.70 0.38 27.12
N PRO A 249 25.08 -0.62 26.49
CA PRO A 249 25.62 -1.23 25.27
C PRO A 249 25.58 -0.24 24.11
N LYS A 250 26.44 -0.46 23.11
CA LYS A 250 26.51 0.39 21.92
C LYS A 250 25.24 0.30 21.09
N LEU A 251 24.66 1.46 20.73
CA LEU A 251 23.42 1.57 19.99
C LEU A 251 23.44 0.73 18.69
N SER A 252 24.46 0.91 17.85
CA SER A 252 24.52 0.23 16.55
C SER A 252 24.63 -1.29 16.68
N THR A 253 25.42 -1.79 17.63
CA THR A 253 25.63 -3.24 17.84
C THR A 253 24.40 -3.90 18.44
N ALA A 254 23.78 -3.25 19.43
CA ALA A 254 22.65 -3.84 20.17
C ALA A 254 21.33 -3.81 19.39
N THR A 255 21.10 -2.77 18.58
CA THR A 255 19.84 -2.54 17.89
C THR A 255 19.91 -2.72 16.38
N GLY A 256 21.11 -2.96 15.83
CA GLY A 256 21.33 -3.01 14.38
C GLY A 256 21.12 -1.65 13.70
N TYR A 257 21.24 -0.51 14.41
CA TYR A 257 21.13 0.82 13.79
C TYR A 257 22.12 0.95 12.62
N GLY A 258 21.59 1.41 11.48
CA GLY A 258 22.34 1.47 10.21
C GLY A 258 22.14 0.26 9.29
N THR A 259 21.45 -0.77 9.75
CA THR A 259 21.06 -1.92 8.91
C THR A 259 19.57 -1.85 8.51
N GLY A 260 19.22 -2.59 7.47
CA GLY A 260 17.81 -2.63 7.00
C GLY A 260 16.84 -3.25 8.03
N ASP A 261 17.30 -4.19 8.85
CA ASP A 261 16.48 -4.92 9.81
C ASP A 261 16.53 -4.35 11.24
N GLY A 262 17.39 -3.39 11.49
CA GLY A 262 17.61 -2.79 12.80
C GLY A 262 16.73 -1.56 13.09
N LEU A 263 17.14 -0.83 14.12
CA LEU A 263 16.54 0.44 14.53
C LEU A 263 16.60 1.47 13.38
N LYS A 264 15.48 2.14 13.12
CA LYS A 264 15.29 3.04 11.97
C LYS A 264 15.42 2.37 10.60
N GLY A 265 15.49 1.03 10.54
CA GLY A 265 15.49 0.25 9.31
C GLY A 265 14.08 0.10 8.68
N TRP A 266 13.92 -0.88 7.80
CA TRP A 266 12.68 -1.08 7.02
C TRP A 266 11.44 -1.30 7.88
N ASN A 267 10.46 -0.42 7.73
CA ASN A 267 9.20 -0.43 8.49
C ASN A 267 9.39 -0.36 10.02
N CYS A 268 10.56 0.03 10.51
CA CYS A 268 10.78 0.30 11.91
C CYS A 268 9.98 1.54 12.31
N ARG A 269 9.29 1.47 13.45
CA ARG A 269 8.52 2.59 14.02
C ARG A 269 9.09 3.10 15.32
N HIS A 270 10.23 2.54 15.74
CA HIS A 270 10.97 3.02 16.91
C HIS A 270 11.71 4.31 16.60
N ASP A 271 11.79 5.15 17.61
CA ASP A 271 12.56 6.37 17.66
C ASP A 271 13.52 6.29 18.85
N PHE A 272 14.39 7.25 18.99
CA PHE A 272 15.22 7.43 20.17
C PHE A 272 15.36 8.92 20.49
N TYR A 273 15.74 9.25 21.72
CA TYR A 273 15.90 10.62 22.19
C TYR A 273 16.99 10.69 23.27
N PRO A 274 17.53 11.90 23.55
CA PRO A 274 18.60 12.08 24.52
C PRO A 274 18.24 11.56 25.91
N PHE A 275 19.19 10.90 26.56
CA PHE A 275 19.05 10.41 27.92
C PHE A 275 20.22 10.90 28.77
N PHE A 276 19.95 11.42 29.97
CA PHE A 276 20.93 11.92 30.92
C PHE A 276 20.94 11.05 32.17
N GLU A 277 22.03 10.32 32.38
CA GLU A 277 22.14 9.40 33.51
C GLU A 277 22.08 10.15 34.85
N GLY A 278 21.31 9.61 35.79
CA GLY A 278 21.09 10.21 37.11
C GLY A 278 20.10 11.38 37.13
N ILE A 279 19.64 11.85 35.96
CA ILE A 279 18.70 12.98 35.84
C ILE A 279 17.44 12.60 35.09
N SER A 280 17.56 11.88 33.96
CA SER A 280 16.42 11.44 33.15
C SER A 280 15.70 10.26 33.81
N GLU A 281 14.38 10.37 33.94
CA GLU A 281 13.51 9.21 34.20
C GLU A 281 13.24 8.45 32.91
N ARG A 282 13.19 7.12 32.99
CA ARG A 282 12.91 6.28 31.81
C ARG A 282 11.43 6.39 31.44
N ALA A 283 11.15 6.93 30.26
CA ALA A 283 9.79 7.08 29.75
C ALA A 283 9.30 5.82 29.04
N ASN A 284 10.20 4.95 28.57
CA ASN A 284 9.83 3.70 27.90
C ASN A 284 10.35 2.51 28.72
N LEU A 285 9.45 1.61 29.02
CA LEU A 285 9.79 0.32 29.64
C LEU A 285 9.72 -0.79 28.60
N PRO A 286 10.54 -1.85 28.75
CA PRO A 286 10.40 -3.05 27.94
C PRO A 286 8.97 -3.60 28.03
N VAL A 287 8.41 -4.01 26.89
CA VAL A 287 7.07 -4.60 26.83
C VAL A 287 7.15 -6.12 27.03
N ASP A 288 6.03 -6.72 27.46
CA ASP A 288 5.93 -8.18 27.47
C ASP A 288 6.11 -8.75 26.08
N VAL A 289 7.11 -9.64 25.92
CA VAL A 289 7.51 -10.17 24.60
C VAL A 289 6.43 -11.09 24.01
N THR A 290 5.73 -11.85 24.84
CA THR A 290 4.68 -12.77 24.39
C THR A 290 3.49 -12.00 23.83
N GLU A 291 3.02 -11.02 24.58
CA GLU A 291 1.91 -10.17 24.13
C GLU A 291 2.30 -9.29 22.94
N ASN A 292 3.52 -8.77 22.92
CA ASN A 292 4.05 -8.04 21.76
C ASN A 292 4.02 -8.90 20.49
N ASN A 293 4.44 -10.15 20.56
CA ASN A 293 4.47 -11.05 19.41
C ASN A 293 3.06 -11.39 18.95
N ARG A 294 2.13 -11.61 19.88
CA ARG A 294 0.71 -11.80 19.57
C ARG A 294 0.14 -10.60 18.81
N GLN A 295 0.37 -9.39 19.30
CA GLN A 295 -0.08 -8.15 18.65
C GLN A 295 0.57 -7.94 17.28
N TYR A 296 1.84 -8.28 17.15
CA TYR A 296 2.53 -8.26 15.86
C TYR A 296 1.86 -9.17 14.83
N GLU A 297 1.59 -10.43 15.18
CA GLU A 297 0.92 -11.39 14.31
C GLU A 297 -0.46 -10.93 13.88
N LEU A 298 -1.27 -10.44 14.81
CA LEU A 298 -2.59 -9.87 14.53
C LEU A 298 -2.48 -8.71 13.53
N SER A 299 -1.52 -7.81 13.73
CA SER A 299 -1.29 -6.68 12.81
C SER A 299 -0.86 -7.14 11.41
N GLN A 300 -0.08 -8.23 11.30
CA GLN A 300 0.29 -8.80 9.99
C GLN A 300 -0.91 -9.42 9.26
N LYS A 301 -1.80 -10.12 9.98
CA LYS A 301 -3.06 -10.66 9.44
C LYS A 301 -3.97 -9.52 8.94
N GLN A 302 -4.18 -8.48 9.76
CA GLN A 302 -4.95 -7.29 9.36
C GLN A 302 -4.40 -6.68 8.06
N ARG A 303 -3.08 -6.43 7.99
CA ARG A 303 -2.43 -5.87 6.80
C ARG A 303 -2.57 -6.76 5.56
N ALA A 304 -2.58 -8.09 5.72
CA ALA A 304 -2.82 -9.01 4.62
C ALA A 304 -4.26 -8.86 4.07
N MET A 305 -5.26 -8.73 4.96
CA MET A 305 -6.65 -8.50 4.57
C MET A 305 -6.81 -7.14 3.86
N GLU A 306 -6.22 -6.07 4.39
CA GLU A 306 -6.23 -4.73 3.79
C GLU A 306 -5.62 -4.73 2.37
N ARG A 307 -4.47 -5.40 2.18
CA ARG A 307 -3.87 -5.56 0.85
C ARG A 307 -4.78 -6.32 -0.11
N SER A 308 -5.45 -7.36 0.37
CA SER A 308 -6.39 -8.16 -0.42
C SER A 308 -7.62 -7.36 -0.88
N ILE A 309 -8.11 -6.45 -0.03
CA ILE A 309 -9.20 -5.51 -0.37
C ILE A 309 -8.72 -4.53 -1.45
N ARG A 310 -7.56 -3.88 -1.28
CA ARG A 310 -7.02 -2.96 -2.30
C ARG A 310 -6.80 -3.64 -3.64
N ALA A 311 -6.26 -4.87 -3.65
CA ALA A 311 -6.09 -5.64 -4.88
C ALA A 311 -7.45 -5.91 -5.57
N THR A 312 -8.51 -6.18 -4.80
CA THR A 312 -9.86 -6.40 -5.36
C THR A 312 -10.44 -5.09 -5.93
N LYS A 313 -10.24 -3.95 -5.27
CA LYS A 313 -10.67 -2.63 -5.77
C LYS A 313 -9.97 -2.26 -7.09
N ARG A 314 -8.65 -2.51 -7.21
CA ARG A 314 -7.91 -2.31 -8.48
C ARG A 314 -8.41 -3.23 -9.59
N ARG A 315 -8.74 -4.49 -9.26
CA ARG A 315 -9.34 -5.43 -10.21
C ARG A 315 -10.68 -4.94 -10.76
N LEU A 316 -11.54 -4.43 -9.88
CA LEU A 316 -12.80 -3.81 -10.28
C LEU A 316 -12.59 -2.59 -11.18
N ALA A 317 -11.58 -1.76 -10.89
CA ALA A 317 -11.24 -0.63 -11.73
C ALA A 317 -10.75 -1.05 -13.14
N ALA A 318 -10.02 -2.16 -13.26
CA ALA A 318 -9.63 -2.71 -14.56
C ALA A 318 -10.85 -3.17 -15.38
N TYR A 319 -11.78 -3.91 -14.76
CA TYR A 319 -13.02 -4.32 -15.42
C TYR A 319 -13.89 -3.12 -15.81
N ASP A 320 -14.06 -2.14 -14.92
CA ASP A 320 -14.81 -0.90 -15.21
C ASP A 320 -14.22 -0.16 -16.42
N GLY A 321 -12.89 -0.06 -16.49
CA GLY A 321 -12.20 0.52 -17.64
C GLY A 321 -12.46 -0.22 -18.95
N ALA A 322 -12.37 -1.55 -18.94
CA ALA A 322 -12.64 -2.38 -20.12
C ALA A 322 -14.11 -2.32 -20.55
N ILE A 323 -15.05 -2.43 -19.60
CA ILE A 323 -16.52 -2.37 -19.84
C ILE A 323 -16.91 -1.02 -20.45
N SER A 324 -16.29 0.08 -19.99
CA SER A 324 -16.62 1.42 -20.49
C SER A 324 -16.20 1.67 -21.93
N GLU A 325 -15.30 0.86 -22.46
CA GLU A 325 -14.66 1.09 -23.76
C GLU A 325 -15.04 0.06 -24.83
N THR A 326 -15.50 -1.14 -24.43
CA THR A 326 -15.89 -2.16 -25.41
C THR A 326 -17.28 -1.92 -25.97
N GLU A 327 -17.40 -2.03 -27.29
CA GLU A 327 -18.67 -1.98 -28.02
C GLU A 327 -19.25 -3.40 -28.22
N ASP A 328 -18.46 -4.45 -28.04
CA ASP A 328 -18.90 -5.84 -28.15
C ASP A 328 -19.76 -6.25 -26.95
N GLU A 329 -21.05 -6.45 -27.17
CA GLU A 329 -22.03 -6.75 -26.12
C GLU A 329 -21.80 -8.13 -25.47
N VAL A 330 -21.21 -9.10 -26.17
CA VAL A 330 -20.88 -10.42 -25.61
C VAL A 330 -19.72 -10.29 -24.64
N LEU A 331 -18.65 -9.64 -25.06
CA LEU A 331 -17.49 -9.34 -24.23
C LEU A 331 -17.90 -8.49 -23.03
N LYS A 332 -18.69 -7.44 -23.24
CA LYS A 332 -19.19 -6.55 -22.20
C LYS A 332 -19.96 -7.32 -21.12
N ARG A 333 -20.87 -8.21 -21.51
CA ARG A 333 -21.64 -9.05 -20.59
C ARG A 333 -20.73 -9.97 -19.78
N ARG A 334 -19.73 -10.58 -20.41
CA ARG A 334 -18.75 -11.45 -19.72
C ARG A 334 -17.92 -10.68 -18.70
N LEU A 335 -17.43 -9.50 -19.06
CA LEU A 335 -16.68 -8.61 -18.15
C LEU A 335 -17.57 -8.10 -17.02
N GLN A 336 -18.84 -7.78 -17.32
CA GLN A 336 -19.82 -7.38 -16.32
C GLN A 336 -20.08 -8.49 -15.29
N ASN A 337 -20.15 -9.76 -15.70
CA ASN A 337 -20.26 -10.89 -14.80
C ASN A 337 -19.04 -11.01 -13.87
N GLN A 338 -17.82 -10.76 -14.38
CA GLN A 338 -16.62 -10.72 -13.53
C GLN A 338 -16.63 -9.55 -12.56
N PHE A 339 -17.07 -8.37 -13.00
CA PHE A 339 -17.22 -7.20 -12.15
C PHE A 339 -18.19 -7.48 -10.99
N GLU A 340 -19.37 -8.04 -11.28
CA GLU A 340 -20.38 -8.39 -10.27
C GLU A 340 -19.85 -9.42 -9.27
N ARG A 341 -19.20 -10.49 -9.77
CA ARG A 341 -18.57 -11.51 -8.91
C ARG A 341 -17.53 -10.92 -7.97
N HIS A 342 -16.64 -10.05 -8.49
CA HIS A 342 -15.61 -9.44 -7.68
C HIS A 342 -16.16 -8.35 -6.75
N SER A 343 -17.32 -7.76 -7.06
CA SER A 343 -18.03 -6.87 -6.15
C SER A 343 -18.54 -7.62 -4.91
N ALA A 344 -19.07 -8.82 -5.09
CA ALA A 344 -19.46 -9.70 -3.97
C ALA A 344 -18.24 -10.15 -3.14
N ILE A 345 -17.14 -10.50 -3.81
CA ILE A 345 -15.87 -10.82 -3.13
C ILE A 345 -15.36 -9.60 -2.32
N LEU A 346 -15.48 -8.39 -2.83
CA LEU A 346 -15.09 -7.17 -2.12
C LEU A 346 -15.91 -7.00 -0.83
N LYS A 347 -17.24 -7.09 -0.92
CA LYS A 347 -18.14 -6.98 0.25
C LYS A 347 -17.80 -8.03 1.32
N THR A 348 -17.56 -9.28 0.91
CA THR A 348 -17.16 -10.36 1.83
C THR A 348 -15.83 -10.08 2.51
N LYS A 349 -14.84 -9.55 1.78
CA LYS A 349 -13.53 -9.21 2.36
C LYS A 349 -13.62 -8.05 3.34
N GLU A 350 -14.40 -7.02 3.02
CA GLU A 350 -14.61 -5.86 3.90
C GLU A 350 -15.32 -6.29 5.19
N LYS A 351 -16.35 -7.15 5.09
CA LYS A 351 -17.04 -7.74 6.26
C LYS A 351 -16.06 -8.55 7.13
N ARG A 352 -15.26 -9.43 6.53
CA ARG A 352 -14.26 -10.23 7.27
C ARG A 352 -13.20 -9.38 7.97
N LEU A 353 -12.77 -8.28 7.35
CA LEU A 353 -11.83 -7.36 7.98
C LEU A 353 -12.46 -6.67 9.19
N SER A 354 -13.72 -6.21 9.08
CA SER A 354 -14.45 -5.61 10.21
C SER A 354 -14.57 -6.61 11.36
N GLU A 355 -15.11 -7.80 11.09
CA GLU A 355 -15.25 -8.87 12.08
C GLU A 355 -13.91 -9.24 12.76
N PHE A 356 -12.83 -9.31 11.98
CA PHE A 356 -11.50 -9.59 12.52
C PHE A 356 -11.00 -8.46 13.45
N CYS A 357 -11.21 -7.20 13.07
CA CYS A 357 -10.83 -6.06 13.89
C CYS A 357 -11.65 -6.02 15.19
N ASP A 358 -12.97 -6.19 15.09
CA ASP A 358 -13.89 -6.18 16.23
C ASP A 358 -13.57 -7.30 17.24
N THR A 359 -13.31 -8.53 16.72
CA THR A 359 -12.97 -9.69 17.57
C THR A 359 -11.63 -9.55 18.30
N ASN A 360 -10.68 -8.82 17.72
CA ASN A 360 -9.31 -8.71 18.27
C ASN A 360 -9.01 -7.32 18.87
N ASP A 361 -10.02 -6.48 19.04
CA ASP A 361 -9.89 -5.10 19.53
C ASP A 361 -8.84 -4.29 18.74
N LEU A 362 -8.89 -4.42 17.40
CA LEU A 362 -7.99 -3.73 16.49
C LEU A 362 -8.70 -2.54 15.84
N TYR A 363 -7.99 -1.43 15.76
CA TYR A 363 -8.51 -0.27 15.06
C TYR A 363 -8.52 -0.49 13.54
N SER A 364 -9.71 -0.31 12.93
CA SER A 364 -9.89 -0.38 11.49
C SER A 364 -9.68 0.99 10.84
N GLU A 365 -8.55 1.16 10.14
CA GLU A 365 -8.24 2.39 9.42
C GLU A 365 -8.80 2.34 7.99
N LYS A 366 -9.84 3.13 7.70
CA LYS A 366 -10.48 3.20 6.37
C LYS A 366 -9.50 3.61 5.26
N ASP A 367 -8.54 4.47 5.58
CA ASP A 367 -7.53 4.95 4.62
C ASP A 367 -6.61 3.82 4.13
N ARG A 368 -6.39 2.79 4.93
CA ARG A 368 -5.56 1.63 4.55
C ARG A 368 -6.18 0.72 3.51
N VAL A 369 -7.48 0.75 3.35
CA VAL A 369 -8.22 0.00 2.31
C VAL A 369 -8.66 0.91 1.16
N ARG A 370 -8.32 2.19 1.22
CA ARG A 370 -8.60 3.17 0.17
C ARG A 370 -7.78 2.87 -1.08
N VAL A 371 -8.39 3.04 -2.23
CA VAL A 371 -7.77 3.02 -3.55
C VAL A 371 -8.30 4.24 -4.29
N VAL A 372 -7.44 5.22 -4.52
CA VAL A 372 -7.78 6.40 -5.33
C VAL A 372 -7.98 5.93 -6.77
N GLY A 373 -9.01 6.43 -7.43
CA GLY A 373 -9.43 5.90 -8.74
C GLY A 373 -10.48 4.78 -8.67
N PHE A 374 -10.67 4.15 -7.50
CA PHE A 374 -11.91 3.47 -7.14
C PHE A 374 -12.86 4.51 -6.54
N ASN A 375 -13.30 5.44 -7.41
CA ASN A 375 -14.07 6.61 -7.02
C ASN A 375 -15.52 6.25 -6.61
N LYS A 376 -16.29 7.27 -6.21
CA LYS A 376 -17.69 7.11 -5.79
C LYS A 376 -18.53 6.39 -6.84
N SER A 377 -18.33 6.67 -8.13
CA SER A 377 -19.06 6.03 -9.23
C SER A 377 -18.75 4.52 -9.32
N VAL A 378 -17.47 4.14 -9.33
CA VAL A 378 -17.09 2.71 -9.37
C VAL A 378 -17.52 1.99 -8.10
N SER A 379 -17.43 2.66 -6.93
CA SER A 379 -17.92 2.11 -5.66
C SER A 379 -19.43 1.84 -5.69
N GLN A 380 -20.24 2.77 -6.21
CA GLN A 380 -21.67 2.57 -6.38
C GLN A 380 -21.98 1.42 -7.36
N LYS A 381 -21.27 1.37 -8.50
CA LYS A 381 -21.39 0.23 -9.44
C LYS A 381 -21.06 -1.09 -8.76
N ALA A 382 -20.06 -1.12 -7.84
CA ALA A 382 -19.72 -2.32 -7.09
C ALA A 382 -20.82 -2.73 -6.11
N VAL A 383 -21.50 -1.80 -5.43
CA VAL A 383 -22.65 -2.10 -4.58
C VAL A 383 -23.78 -2.72 -5.41
N TYR A 384 -24.13 -2.11 -6.53
CA TYR A 384 -25.14 -2.69 -7.45
C TYR A 384 -24.68 -4.03 -8.04
N GLY A 385 -23.40 -4.18 -8.35
CA GLY A 385 -22.81 -5.42 -8.84
C GLY A 385 -22.92 -6.56 -7.83
N ASN A 386 -22.63 -6.29 -6.55
CA ASN A 386 -22.84 -7.25 -5.47
C ASN A 386 -24.31 -7.71 -5.40
N ASN A 387 -25.24 -6.76 -5.45
CA ASN A 387 -26.67 -7.09 -5.38
C ASN A 387 -27.12 -7.91 -6.58
N ARG A 388 -26.69 -7.56 -7.81
CA ARG A 388 -27.00 -8.35 -9.02
C ARG A 388 -26.40 -9.76 -8.94
N TYR A 389 -25.17 -9.90 -8.47
CA TYR A 389 -24.54 -11.19 -8.26
C TYR A 389 -25.35 -12.05 -7.29
N PHE A 390 -25.73 -11.49 -6.15
CA PHE A 390 -26.57 -12.15 -5.14
C PHE A 390 -27.89 -12.65 -5.76
N VAL A 391 -28.63 -11.78 -6.45
CA VAL A 391 -29.90 -12.14 -7.12
C VAL A 391 -29.70 -13.27 -8.14
N LYS A 392 -28.62 -13.22 -8.94
CA LYS A 392 -28.29 -14.29 -9.90
C LYS A 392 -28.03 -15.64 -9.21
N GLN A 393 -27.30 -15.63 -8.09
CA GLN A 393 -27.03 -16.83 -7.31
C GLN A 393 -28.33 -17.41 -6.72
N MET A 394 -29.18 -16.58 -6.12
CA MET A 394 -30.46 -17.04 -5.57
C MET A 394 -31.36 -17.65 -6.64
N LYS A 395 -31.44 -17.06 -7.83
CA LYS A 395 -32.15 -17.61 -8.98
C LYS A 395 -31.56 -18.94 -9.45
N SER A 396 -30.24 -19.12 -9.43
CA SER A 396 -29.63 -20.40 -9.80
C SER A 396 -29.90 -21.52 -8.78
N TYR A 397 -30.31 -21.17 -7.56
CA TYR A 397 -30.81 -22.11 -6.55
C TYR A 397 -32.33 -22.30 -6.60
N GLY A 398 -33.01 -21.84 -7.66
CA GLY A 398 -34.46 -22.04 -7.87
C GLY A 398 -35.36 -21.03 -7.15
N ILE A 399 -34.80 -19.95 -6.56
CA ILE A 399 -35.63 -18.92 -5.92
C ILE A 399 -36.06 -17.92 -6.99
N GLU A 400 -37.34 -17.96 -7.36
CA GLU A 400 -37.90 -17.14 -8.45
C GLU A 400 -37.87 -15.64 -8.14
N ASN A 401 -38.24 -15.24 -6.92
CA ASN A 401 -38.36 -13.86 -6.48
C ASN A 401 -37.38 -13.55 -5.32
N PRO A 402 -36.06 -13.57 -5.55
CA PRO A 402 -35.12 -13.32 -4.48
C PRO A 402 -35.16 -11.86 -4.02
N PRO A 403 -34.82 -11.59 -2.73
CA PRO A 403 -34.63 -10.24 -2.26
C PRO A 403 -33.58 -9.48 -3.11
N LYS A 404 -33.77 -8.16 -3.26
CA LYS A 404 -32.93 -7.34 -4.13
C LYS A 404 -31.47 -7.19 -3.67
N SER A 405 -31.18 -7.51 -2.40
CA SER A 405 -29.82 -7.44 -1.84
C SER A 405 -29.65 -8.45 -0.71
N LEU A 406 -28.38 -8.78 -0.43
CA LEU A 406 -28.00 -9.62 0.71
C LEU A 406 -28.43 -8.99 2.04
N ASP A 407 -28.26 -7.68 2.19
CA ASP A 407 -28.63 -6.96 3.42
C ASP A 407 -30.13 -7.06 3.71
N ILE A 408 -30.97 -6.99 2.66
CA ILE A 408 -32.44 -7.24 2.79
C ILE A 408 -32.70 -8.69 3.21
N PHE A 409 -32.01 -9.66 2.61
CA PHE A 409 -32.15 -11.07 2.95
C PHE A 409 -31.73 -11.37 4.39
N GLU A 410 -30.58 -10.82 4.86
CA GLU A 410 -30.14 -10.95 6.24
C GLU A 410 -31.17 -10.35 7.21
N ASN A 411 -31.70 -9.16 6.93
CA ASN A 411 -32.74 -8.53 7.73
C ASN A 411 -34.05 -9.36 7.79
N MET A 412 -34.45 -9.96 6.68
CA MET A 412 -35.61 -10.87 6.65
C MET A 412 -35.37 -12.09 7.53
N LYS A 413 -34.17 -12.65 7.54
CA LYS A 413 -33.77 -13.78 8.39
C LYS A 413 -33.83 -13.42 9.87
N TYR A 414 -33.34 -12.24 10.27
CA TYR A 414 -33.36 -11.78 11.67
C TYR A 414 -34.76 -11.42 12.16
N ASN A 415 -35.64 -10.93 11.27
CA ASN A 415 -37.01 -10.51 11.64
C ASN A 415 -38.04 -11.64 11.52
N ASN A 416 -37.63 -12.92 11.48
CA ASN A 416 -38.52 -14.07 11.32
C ASN A 416 -39.54 -13.98 10.15
N CYS A 417 -39.26 -13.13 9.16
CA CYS A 417 -40.00 -13.12 7.90
C CYS A 417 -39.63 -14.40 7.15
N LEU A 418 -40.48 -15.42 7.33
CA LEU A 418 -40.35 -16.75 6.78
C LEU A 418 -40.25 -16.73 5.25
N LEU A 419 -38.99 -16.83 4.76
CA LEU A 419 -38.71 -17.35 3.41
C LEU A 419 -38.92 -18.88 3.33
N TYR A 420 -39.48 -19.49 4.38
CA TYR A 420 -39.70 -20.91 4.55
C TYR A 420 -41.10 -21.36 4.16
N THR A 421 -41.74 -20.69 3.20
CA THR A 421 -43.04 -21.18 2.66
C THR A 421 -42.95 -21.84 1.29
N SER A 422 -41.75 -22.18 0.83
CA SER A 422 -41.63 -23.19 -0.24
C SER A 422 -41.50 -24.56 0.43
N PRO A 423 -42.41 -25.51 0.17
CA PRO A 423 -42.25 -26.87 0.69
C PRO A 423 -40.91 -27.42 0.25
N SER A 424 -40.23 -28.07 1.19
CA SER A 424 -39.00 -28.82 0.89
C SER A 424 -39.30 -29.81 -0.24
N PRO A 425 -38.37 -30.04 -1.20
CA PRO A 425 -38.53 -31.12 -2.18
C PRO A 425 -38.67 -32.53 -1.56
N ARG A 426 -38.63 -32.64 -0.22
CA ARG A 426 -38.84 -33.86 0.54
C ARG A 426 -40.30 -34.02 1.02
N ASP A 427 -41.13 -33.01 0.82
CA ASP A 427 -42.53 -33.00 1.25
C ASP A 427 -43.52 -33.10 0.06
N ALA A 428 -42.98 -33.42 -1.15
CA ALA A 428 -43.77 -33.72 -2.36
C ALA A 428 -43.69 -35.19 -2.72
#